data_af4a2ea9867ceea08ff6b5f44c1d5a9b
#
_entry.id   af4a2ea9867ceea08ff6b5f44c1d5a9b
#
_cell.length_a   1.000
_cell.length_b   1.000
_cell.length_c   1.000
_cell.angle_alpha   90.00
_cell.angle_beta   90.00
_cell.angle_gamma   90.00
#
_symmetry.space_group_name_H-M   'P 1'
#
loop_
_entity.id
_entity.type
_entity.pdbx_description
1 polymer ?
#
loop_
_entity_poly.entity_id
_entity_poly.type
_entity_poly.pdbx_seq_one_letter_code
_entity_poly.pdbx_strand_id
1 'polypeptide(L)'
;ITSIAHAEDEVSTQELDEIQVKGRHIAKEKKVFTEGQAKSSRERVYQSSENIDAIVRSMPGVFTQQDKGSGVLAVNIRGDSGLGRVNTMVDGVTQTFYSTSADAGRSGSSSQFGTALDPNFIAGVDVTKGSFTGANGINALSGTANFRTLRVDDVVHGNNTFGLLTKGLTGTNSTKSNFMATGAAQKWFDSGARLGALYGYSHRNVEQNYKVGGGGQRIGNFGEEYLDHKKQEYFESNLLKFDQGQNRWVRDFSKRNAAGKSYWDYPFSKKYNDPEVLQREYVDDLERGWKENLAPQWDLTPIDPTSLQQRSNSHLVKVEYENDNNKLDLQLRTMNNRIGSRKVENRNYQANYNLNIGDYVDLNVLAAHNLGKQKYPKNSRFSGWGLLDYLETKNTANLLDINNSFSFKLPQKTDLKATVGFNFFKNQYSKNRFPEE
;
A
#
# COMPACT_ATOMS: atom_id res chain seq x y z
N ILE A 1 5.86 11.16 79.04
CA ILE A 1 6.04 9.68 79.00
C ILE A 1 5.28 9.21 77.76
N THR A 2 6.03 8.98 76.73
CA THR A 2 5.52 8.57 75.39
C THR A 2 5.64 7.05 75.27
N SER A 3 4.55 6.35 75.15
CA SER A 3 4.49 4.91 74.85
C SER A 3 4.50 4.72 73.36
N ILE A 4 5.55 4.07 72.83
CA ILE A 4 5.63 3.60 71.47
C ILE A 4 5.09 2.17 71.47
N ALA A 5 3.93 1.97 70.80
CA ALA A 5 3.41 0.65 70.48
C ALA A 5 4.12 0.12 69.22
N HIS A 6 4.84 -0.97 69.34
CA HIS A 6 5.28 -1.76 68.22
C HIS A 6 4.11 -2.63 67.75
N ALA A 7 3.67 -2.43 66.52
CA ALA A 7 2.85 -3.36 65.81
C ALA A 7 3.78 -4.26 64.99
N GLU A 8 3.90 -5.52 65.38
CA GLU A 8 4.48 -6.57 64.56
C GLU A 8 3.40 -6.96 63.52
N ASP A 9 3.55 -6.50 62.29
CA ASP A 9 2.80 -7.05 61.19
C ASP A 9 3.41 -8.41 60.84
N GLU A 10 2.69 -9.48 61.20
CA GLU A 10 2.92 -10.79 60.62
C GLU A 10 2.62 -10.70 59.10
N VAL A 11 3.69 -10.63 58.30
CA VAL A 11 3.60 -10.85 56.85
C VAL A 11 3.30 -12.32 56.64
N SER A 12 2.04 -12.68 56.44
CA SER A 12 1.66 -13.99 55.96
C SER A 12 2.20 -14.17 54.53
N THR A 13 3.32 -14.87 54.43
CA THR A 13 3.79 -15.38 53.14
C THR A 13 2.80 -16.44 52.66
N GLN A 14 1.86 -16.05 51.79
CA GLN A 14 1.13 -17.01 50.99
C GLN A 14 2.12 -17.62 50.00
N GLU A 15 2.48 -18.90 50.22
CA GLU A 15 3.13 -19.69 49.19
C GLU A 15 2.18 -19.72 47.96
N LEU A 16 2.58 -19.00 46.91
CA LEU A 16 1.90 -19.12 45.63
C LEU A 16 2.19 -20.51 45.08
N ASP A 17 1.14 -21.26 44.79
CA ASP A 17 1.24 -22.56 44.12
C ASP A 17 2.14 -22.40 42.87
N GLU A 18 3.06 -23.35 42.70
CA GLU A 18 3.99 -23.44 41.60
C GLU A 18 3.19 -23.36 40.28
N ILE A 19 3.18 -22.19 39.66
CA ILE A 19 2.60 -22.01 38.31
C ILE A 19 3.48 -22.82 37.37
N GLN A 20 3.11 -24.06 37.11
CA GLN A 20 3.69 -24.84 36.03
C GLN A 20 3.32 -24.12 34.73
N VAL A 21 4.16 -23.16 34.29
CA VAL A 21 4.17 -22.67 32.94
C VAL A 21 4.66 -23.85 32.09
N LYS A 22 3.73 -24.65 31.60
CA LYS A 22 4.01 -25.54 30.46
C LYS A 22 4.39 -24.60 29.34
N GLY A 23 5.69 -24.36 29.19
CA GLY A 23 6.25 -23.57 28.13
C GLY A 23 5.80 -24.19 26.82
N ARG A 24 4.84 -23.57 26.17
CA ARG A 24 4.53 -23.91 24.78
C ARG A 24 5.85 -23.79 24.03
N HIS A 25 6.33 -24.87 23.46
CA HIS A 25 7.33 -24.78 22.40
C HIS A 25 6.68 -24.05 21.24
N ILE A 26 6.66 -22.71 21.31
CA ILE A 26 6.55 -21.89 20.10
C ILE A 26 7.76 -22.31 19.30
N ALA A 27 7.55 -23.01 18.19
CA ALA A 27 8.61 -23.33 17.25
C ALA A 27 9.33 -22.02 16.98
N LYS A 28 10.49 -21.83 17.60
CA LYS A 28 11.32 -20.64 17.33
C LYS A 28 11.57 -20.70 15.85
N GLU A 29 11.12 -19.71 15.11
CA GLU A 29 11.58 -19.52 13.74
C GLU A 29 13.09 -19.63 13.78
N LYS A 30 13.61 -20.77 13.37
CA LYS A 30 15.06 -20.99 13.34
C LYS A 30 15.61 -20.05 12.30
N LYS A 31 16.24 -19.00 12.77
CA LYS A 31 16.89 -17.99 11.95
C LYS A 31 17.98 -18.69 11.16
N VAL A 32 17.77 -18.84 9.86
CA VAL A 32 18.84 -19.21 8.95
C VAL A 32 19.98 -18.20 9.15
N PHE A 33 21.18 -18.68 9.24
CA PHE A 33 22.41 -17.96 9.59
C PHE A 33 22.46 -16.52 9.10
N THR A 34 22.44 -15.57 10.02
CA THR A 34 22.65 -14.15 9.76
C THR A 34 23.62 -13.56 10.78
N GLU A 35 24.74 -14.23 11.01
CA GLU A 35 25.82 -13.65 11.79
C GLU A 35 26.34 -12.41 11.04
N GLY A 36 26.33 -11.27 11.74
CA GLY A 36 26.75 -9.97 11.20
C GLY A 36 25.65 -9.05 10.73
N GLN A 37 24.37 -9.45 10.78
CA GLN A 37 23.27 -8.56 10.40
C GLN A 37 22.66 -7.87 11.62
N ALA A 38 22.56 -6.55 11.58
CA ALA A 38 21.86 -5.78 12.58
C ALA A 38 20.33 -5.89 12.34
N LYS A 39 19.60 -6.32 13.36
CA LYS A 39 18.14 -6.42 13.34
C LYS A 39 17.51 -5.35 14.22
N SER A 40 16.39 -4.83 13.76
CA SER A 40 15.50 -3.96 14.54
C SER A 40 14.08 -4.45 14.37
N SER A 41 13.34 -4.58 15.47
CA SER A 41 11.97 -5.09 15.45
C SER A 41 11.04 -4.18 16.24
N ARG A 42 9.80 -4.06 15.79
CA ARG A 42 8.67 -3.42 16.47
C ARG A 42 7.49 -4.37 16.45
N GLU A 43 7.03 -4.77 17.62
CA GLU A 43 5.88 -5.64 17.80
C GLU A 43 4.68 -4.87 18.33
N ARG A 44 3.50 -5.49 18.25
CA ARG A 44 2.22 -4.94 18.71
C ARG A 44 1.89 -3.57 18.08
N VAL A 45 2.26 -3.42 16.83
CA VAL A 45 2.02 -2.21 16.04
C VAL A 45 0.53 -1.85 15.96
N TYR A 46 -0.33 -2.85 15.98
CA TYR A 46 -1.78 -2.67 15.99
C TYR A 46 -2.32 -1.95 17.23
N GLN A 47 -1.57 -1.90 18.32
CA GLN A 47 -1.94 -1.16 19.54
C GLN A 47 -1.57 0.32 19.46
N SER A 48 -0.74 0.71 18.50
CA SER A 48 -0.33 2.09 18.30
C SER A 48 -1.30 2.84 17.38
N SER A 49 -1.51 4.13 17.65
CA SER A 49 -2.17 5.05 16.73
C SER A 49 -1.21 5.62 15.68
N GLU A 50 0.08 5.32 15.78
CA GLU A 50 1.10 5.76 14.84
C GLU A 50 0.86 5.17 13.45
N ASN A 51 1.22 5.91 12.43
CA ASN A 51 1.24 5.37 11.07
C ASN A 51 2.49 4.51 10.87
N ILE A 52 2.46 3.65 9.86
CA ILE A 52 3.59 2.76 9.53
C ILE A 52 4.89 3.54 9.27
N ASP A 53 4.80 4.71 8.67
CA ASP A 53 5.94 5.57 8.42
C ASP A 53 6.66 5.95 9.73
N ALA A 54 5.89 6.40 10.74
CA ALA A 54 6.45 6.73 12.05
C ALA A 54 7.09 5.51 12.73
N ILE A 55 6.43 4.35 12.63
CA ILE A 55 6.93 3.09 13.21
C ILE A 55 8.26 2.68 12.56
N VAL A 56 8.33 2.70 11.24
CA VAL A 56 9.55 2.33 10.50
C VAL A 56 10.67 3.33 10.78
N ARG A 57 10.38 4.62 10.79
CA ARG A 57 11.37 5.68 11.09
C ARG A 57 11.88 5.66 12.53
N SER A 58 11.15 5.05 13.44
CA SER A 58 11.64 4.87 14.82
C SER A 58 12.81 3.89 14.92
N MET A 59 13.10 3.15 13.87
CA MET A 59 14.22 2.21 13.82
C MET A 59 15.47 2.90 13.24
N PRO A 60 16.64 2.84 13.91
CA PRO A 60 17.84 3.55 13.47
C PRO A 60 18.27 3.22 12.05
N GLY A 61 18.47 4.26 11.21
CA GLY A 61 18.93 4.11 9.83
C GLY A 61 17.91 3.51 8.87
N VAL A 62 16.63 3.55 9.23
CA VAL A 62 15.53 3.05 8.40
C VAL A 62 14.54 4.18 8.15
N PHE A 63 14.09 4.28 6.91
CA PHE A 63 13.11 5.28 6.47
C PHE A 63 12.08 4.61 5.59
N THR A 64 10.91 5.20 5.45
CA THR A 64 9.97 4.80 4.43
C THR A 64 10.08 5.73 3.23
N GLN A 65 10.00 5.15 2.06
CA GLN A 65 9.68 5.84 0.83
C GLN A 65 8.18 5.64 0.57
N GLN A 66 7.36 6.45 1.20
CA GLN A 66 5.92 6.43 0.95
C GLN A 66 5.57 7.59 0.04
N ASP A 67 5.41 7.31 -1.23
CA ASP A 67 4.66 8.21 -2.11
C ASP A 67 3.17 8.01 -1.81
N LYS A 68 2.55 9.01 -1.20
CA LYS A 68 1.12 8.98 -0.89
C LYS A 68 0.26 8.83 -2.14
N GLY A 69 0.75 9.30 -3.27
CA GLY A 69 0.09 9.15 -4.57
C GLY A 69 0.23 7.75 -5.17
N SER A 70 1.22 6.94 -4.78
CA SER A 70 1.40 5.58 -5.32
C SER A 70 0.63 4.51 -4.57
N GLY A 71 0.32 4.75 -3.29
CA GLY A 71 -0.35 3.78 -2.42
C GLY A 71 0.49 2.54 -2.09
N VAL A 72 1.78 2.59 -2.38
CA VAL A 72 2.73 1.51 -2.13
C VAL A 72 3.71 1.94 -1.06
N LEU A 73 3.99 1.03 -0.14
CA LEU A 73 5.01 1.20 0.88
C LEU A 73 6.30 0.52 0.42
N ALA A 74 7.37 1.30 0.37
CA ALA A 74 8.73 0.80 0.22
C ALA A 74 9.59 1.30 1.38
N VAL A 75 10.63 0.55 1.72
CA VAL A 75 11.53 0.88 2.82
C VAL A 75 12.90 1.26 2.26
N ASN A 76 13.50 2.26 2.88
CA ASN A 76 14.87 2.68 2.65
C ASN A 76 15.71 2.27 3.87
N ILE A 77 16.85 1.62 3.63
CA ILE A 77 17.80 1.23 4.66
C ILE A 77 19.14 1.87 4.32
N ARG A 78 19.62 2.76 5.20
CA ARG A 78 20.92 3.44 5.04
C ARG A 78 21.11 4.17 3.70
N GLY A 79 20.02 4.69 3.12
CA GLY A 79 20.04 5.39 1.83
C GLY A 79 19.66 4.52 0.63
N ASP A 80 19.73 3.19 0.74
CA ASP A 80 19.34 2.27 -0.31
C ASP A 80 17.85 1.95 -0.30
N SER A 81 17.27 1.80 -1.48
CA SER A 81 15.87 1.41 -1.67
C SER A 81 15.67 0.69 -3.00
N GLY A 82 14.51 0.09 -3.15
CA GLY A 82 14.09 -0.61 -4.36
C GLY A 82 14.41 -2.10 -4.35
N LEU A 83 13.70 -2.82 -5.22
CA LEU A 83 13.78 -4.27 -5.33
C LEU A 83 15.21 -4.74 -5.65
N GLY A 84 15.70 -5.74 -4.92
CA GLY A 84 17.05 -6.25 -5.02
C GLY A 84 18.09 -5.51 -4.18
N ARG A 85 17.80 -4.26 -3.76
CA ARG A 85 18.62 -3.54 -2.78
C ARG A 85 18.02 -3.66 -1.39
N VAL A 86 16.80 -3.19 -1.21
CA VAL A 86 16.01 -3.36 0.00
C VAL A 86 14.68 -4.01 -0.36
N ASN A 87 14.47 -5.24 0.05
CA ASN A 87 13.23 -5.94 -0.23
C ASN A 87 12.18 -5.64 0.85
N THR A 88 11.02 -5.19 0.42
CA THR A 88 9.85 -5.10 1.27
C THR A 88 9.14 -6.45 1.24
N MET A 89 8.95 -7.05 2.41
CA MET A 89 8.34 -8.36 2.57
C MET A 89 7.07 -8.25 3.41
N VAL A 90 6.14 -9.17 3.18
CA VAL A 90 4.97 -9.36 4.05
C VAL A 90 4.86 -10.82 4.41
N ASP A 91 4.83 -11.11 5.71
CA ASP A 91 4.83 -12.48 6.26
C ASP A 91 5.89 -13.37 5.59
N GLY A 92 7.09 -12.83 5.39
CA GLY A 92 8.23 -13.51 4.80
C GLY A 92 8.27 -13.53 3.26
N VAL A 93 7.26 -13.04 2.55
CA VAL A 93 7.20 -13.05 1.07
C VAL A 93 7.61 -11.71 0.49
N THR A 94 8.64 -11.68 -0.35
CA THR A 94 9.06 -10.48 -1.07
C THR A 94 7.93 -9.96 -1.96
N GLN A 95 7.64 -8.66 -1.82
CA GLN A 95 6.59 -7.98 -2.55
C GLN A 95 7.18 -7.28 -3.77
N THR A 96 6.60 -7.54 -4.93
CA THR A 96 7.08 -7.03 -6.22
C THR A 96 6.08 -6.17 -6.92
N PHE A 97 5.06 -5.69 -6.20
CA PHE A 97 4.08 -4.79 -6.79
C PHE A 97 4.75 -3.49 -7.20
N TYR A 98 4.65 -3.17 -8.49
CA TYR A 98 5.23 -1.96 -9.05
C TYR A 98 4.12 -0.93 -9.24
N SER A 99 4.25 0.18 -8.55
CA SER A 99 3.35 1.31 -8.70
C SER A 99 4.06 2.47 -9.35
N THR A 100 3.46 3.01 -10.40
CA THR A 100 3.88 4.29 -10.97
C THR A 100 3.05 5.39 -10.34
N SER A 101 3.69 6.46 -9.86
CA SER A 101 2.96 7.67 -9.58
C SER A 101 2.55 8.31 -10.89
N ALA A 102 1.47 9.07 -10.86
CA ALA A 102 0.98 9.76 -12.04
C ALA A 102 1.91 10.87 -12.54
N ASP A 103 2.74 11.39 -11.67
CA ASP A 103 3.78 12.37 -11.96
C ASP A 103 5.15 11.73 -12.20
N ALA A 104 5.22 10.47 -12.56
CA ALA A 104 6.48 9.82 -12.87
C ALA A 104 7.25 10.62 -13.93
N GLY A 105 8.28 11.29 -13.50
CA GLY A 105 9.15 12.09 -14.36
C GLY A 105 9.13 13.61 -14.15
N ARG A 106 8.15 14.17 -13.44
CA ARG A 106 8.11 15.64 -13.21
C ARG A 106 8.53 16.08 -11.81
N SER A 107 8.19 15.32 -10.79
CA SER A 107 8.42 15.72 -9.39
C SER A 107 9.37 14.80 -8.63
N GLY A 108 10.08 13.90 -9.32
CA GLY A 108 10.92 12.90 -8.65
C GLY A 108 10.11 11.87 -7.86
N SER A 109 8.79 11.92 -7.92
CA SER A 109 7.93 10.90 -7.36
C SER A 109 8.07 9.64 -8.18
N SER A 110 8.82 8.72 -7.64
CA SER A 110 9.31 7.58 -8.34
C SER A 110 8.28 6.47 -8.39
N SER A 111 8.24 5.86 -9.53
CA SER A 111 7.78 4.48 -9.62
C SER A 111 8.58 3.62 -8.65
N GLN A 112 7.90 2.84 -7.83
CA GLN A 112 8.58 2.04 -6.82
C GLN A 112 8.00 0.64 -6.70
N PHE A 113 8.88 -0.29 -6.38
CA PHE A 113 8.50 -1.62 -5.94
C PHE A 113 8.20 -1.62 -4.45
N GLY A 114 7.19 -2.34 -4.04
CA GLY A 114 6.84 -2.46 -2.65
C GLY A 114 5.56 -3.27 -2.46
N THR A 115 4.83 -2.97 -1.42
CA THR A 115 3.58 -3.64 -1.10
C THR A 115 2.43 -2.67 -0.99
N ALA A 116 1.30 -3.03 -1.57
CA ALA A 116 0.01 -2.43 -1.26
C ALA A 116 -0.55 -3.16 -0.03
N LEU A 117 -0.32 -2.61 1.15
CA LEU A 117 -0.66 -3.22 2.42
C LEU A 117 -1.50 -2.27 3.26
N ASP A 118 -2.55 -2.81 3.88
CA ASP A 118 -3.34 -2.04 4.85
C ASP A 118 -2.62 -1.98 6.20
N PRO A 119 -2.28 -0.78 6.68
CA PRO A 119 -1.59 -0.61 7.95
C PRO A 119 -2.35 -1.16 9.16
N ASN A 120 -3.67 -1.25 9.09
CA ASN A 120 -4.47 -1.75 10.20
C ASN A 120 -4.26 -3.25 10.47
N PHE A 121 -3.78 -4.00 9.48
CA PHE A 121 -3.50 -5.43 9.64
C PHE A 121 -2.07 -5.74 10.04
N ILE A 122 -1.22 -4.74 10.26
CA ILE A 122 0.18 -4.97 10.64
C ILE A 122 0.29 -5.15 12.14
N ALA A 123 0.86 -6.27 12.52
CA ALA A 123 1.14 -6.61 13.90
C ALA A 123 2.59 -6.34 14.31
N GLY A 124 3.52 -6.46 13.38
CA GLY A 124 4.94 -6.22 13.65
C GLY A 124 5.70 -5.81 12.39
N VAL A 125 6.88 -5.25 12.61
CA VAL A 125 7.84 -4.89 11.56
C VAL A 125 9.23 -5.33 11.98
N ASP A 126 9.86 -6.15 11.16
CA ASP A 126 11.23 -6.61 11.33
C ASP A 126 12.11 -6.06 10.22
N VAL A 127 13.16 -5.37 10.57
CA VAL A 127 14.16 -4.86 9.62
C VAL A 127 15.48 -5.57 9.85
N THR A 128 16.01 -6.18 8.80
CA THR A 128 17.33 -6.76 8.76
C THR A 128 18.22 -5.92 7.85
N LYS A 129 19.35 -5.46 8.37
CA LYS A 129 20.31 -4.59 7.68
C LYS A 129 21.51 -5.42 7.24
N GLY A 130 21.93 -5.25 5.99
CA GLY A 130 23.00 -6.02 5.38
C GLY A 130 22.49 -6.95 4.28
N SER A 131 23.40 -7.63 3.59
CA SER A 131 23.02 -8.52 2.50
C SER A 131 22.12 -9.67 2.99
N PHE A 132 21.09 -9.93 2.23
CA PHE A 132 20.17 -11.03 2.45
C PHE A 132 20.22 -11.96 1.26
N THR A 133 20.57 -13.22 1.50
CA THR A 133 20.63 -14.26 0.47
C THR A 133 19.79 -15.45 0.89
N GLY A 134 19.13 -16.07 -0.05
CA GLY A 134 18.41 -17.32 0.18
C GLY A 134 16.91 -17.23 0.04
N ALA A 135 16.24 -17.89 0.97
CA ALA A 135 14.80 -18.16 0.97
C ALA A 135 13.92 -16.90 0.84
N ASN A 136 12.67 -17.12 0.50
CA ASN A 136 11.58 -16.14 0.54
C ASN A 136 11.58 -15.09 -0.59
N GLY A 137 12.20 -15.38 -1.71
CA GLY A 137 12.10 -14.54 -2.91
C GLY A 137 13.45 -14.11 -3.48
N ILE A 138 13.64 -12.80 -3.64
CA ILE A 138 14.79 -12.21 -4.30
C ILE A 138 15.85 -11.83 -3.25
N ASN A 139 17.13 -12.04 -3.58
CA ASN A 139 18.24 -11.54 -2.76
C ASN A 139 18.18 -10.03 -2.60
N ALA A 140 18.64 -9.51 -1.47
CA ALA A 140 18.76 -8.09 -1.19
C ALA A 140 20.18 -7.72 -0.76
N LEU A 141 20.69 -6.61 -1.29
CA LEU A 141 22.08 -6.16 -1.02
C LEU A 141 22.22 -5.42 0.31
N SER A 142 21.22 -4.61 0.65
CA SER A 142 21.30 -3.67 1.78
C SER A 142 20.35 -4.04 2.93
N GLY A 143 19.41 -4.94 2.69
CA GLY A 143 18.54 -5.46 3.73
C GLY A 143 17.12 -5.78 3.32
N THR A 144 16.32 -6.18 4.32
CA THR A 144 14.90 -6.48 4.16
C THR A 144 14.09 -5.82 5.25
N ALA A 145 12.84 -5.46 4.93
CA ALA A 145 11.83 -5.04 5.88
C ALA A 145 10.62 -5.97 5.76
N ASN A 146 10.38 -6.77 6.77
CA ASN A 146 9.28 -7.73 6.81
C ASN A 146 8.15 -7.21 7.70
N PHE A 147 6.98 -7.05 7.13
CA PHE A 147 5.76 -6.64 7.81
C PHE A 147 4.96 -7.89 8.16
N ARG A 148 4.83 -8.16 9.44
CA ARG A 148 4.02 -9.25 9.96
C ARG A 148 2.56 -8.82 10.08
N THR A 149 1.66 -9.56 9.48
CA THR A 149 0.22 -9.32 9.62
C THR A 149 -0.35 -10.01 10.89
N LEU A 150 -1.56 -9.56 11.31
CA LEU A 150 -2.26 -10.12 12.45
C LEU A 150 -2.37 -11.65 12.34
N ARG A 151 -2.19 -12.34 13.46
CA ARG A 151 -2.39 -13.78 13.66
C ARG A 151 -3.50 -14.03 14.68
N VAL A 152 -3.91 -15.28 14.79
CA VAL A 152 -4.93 -15.66 15.78
C VAL A 152 -4.51 -15.26 17.19
N ASP A 153 -3.23 -15.44 17.55
CA ASP A 153 -2.68 -15.09 18.87
C ASP A 153 -2.63 -13.57 19.15
N ASP A 154 -2.67 -12.72 18.11
CA ASP A 154 -2.76 -11.27 18.29
C ASP A 154 -4.17 -10.83 18.71
N VAL A 155 -5.18 -11.66 18.44
CA VAL A 155 -6.61 -11.36 18.65
C VAL A 155 -7.21 -12.17 19.79
N VAL A 156 -6.85 -13.46 19.89
CA VAL A 156 -7.30 -14.35 20.95
C VAL A 156 -6.21 -14.48 22.01
N HIS A 157 -6.47 -13.99 23.21
CA HIS A 157 -5.50 -13.99 24.30
C HIS A 157 -5.69 -15.16 25.25
N GLY A 158 -4.60 -15.76 25.66
CA GLY A 158 -4.58 -16.82 26.64
C GLY A 158 -5.33 -18.09 26.21
N ASN A 159 -6.17 -18.64 27.08
CA ASN A 159 -6.94 -19.84 26.83
C ASN A 159 -8.32 -19.60 26.23
N ASN A 160 -8.61 -18.35 25.81
CA ASN A 160 -9.88 -18.02 25.19
C ASN A 160 -10.05 -18.73 23.85
N THR A 161 -11.28 -19.07 23.53
CA THR A 161 -11.65 -19.69 22.25
C THR A 161 -11.94 -18.67 21.16
N PHE A 162 -12.26 -17.43 21.56
CA PHE A 162 -12.66 -16.36 20.64
C PHE A 162 -12.07 -15.03 21.08
N GLY A 163 -11.78 -14.17 20.12
CA GLY A 163 -11.32 -12.81 20.34
C GLY A 163 -11.84 -11.85 19.25
N LEU A 164 -11.97 -10.59 19.62
CA LEU A 164 -12.31 -9.49 18.72
C LEU A 164 -11.36 -8.33 18.96
N LEU A 165 -10.72 -7.87 17.89
CA LEU A 165 -9.87 -6.70 17.87
C LEU A 165 -10.51 -5.64 16.98
N THR A 166 -10.77 -4.46 17.54
CA THR A 166 -11.31 -3.33 16.78
C THR A 166 -10.38 -2.12 16.89
N LYS A 167 -10.26 -1.37 15.81
CA LYS A 167 -9.51 -0.11 15.78
C LYS A 167 -10.34 0.94 15.04
N GLY A 168 -10.53 2.08 15.65
CA GLY A 168 -11.19 3.23 15.06
C GLY A 168 -10.28 4.45 15.13
N LEU A 169 -10.19 5.20 14.04
CA LEU A 169 -9.47 6.46 13.97
C LEU A 169 -10.28 7.44 13.14
N THR A 170 -10.51 8.61 13.69
CA THR A 170 -11.06 9.75 12.97
C THR A 170 -10.23 10.98 13.30
N GLY A 171 -10.21 11.94 12.41
CA GLY A 171 -9.46 13.16 12.63
C GLY A 171 -9.91 14.29 11.72
N THR A 172 -9.45 15.49 12.04
CA THR A 172 -9.49 16.65 11.15
C THR A 172 -8.35 16.54 10.13
N ASN A 173 -8.16 17.49 9.28
CA ASN A 173 -7.03 17.54 8.34
C ASN A 173 -6.90 16.30 7.43
N SER A 174 -7.95 16.02 6.69
CA SER A 174 -8.06 14.96 5.68
C SER A 174 -8.23 13.52 6.19
N THR A 175 -8.10 13.27 7.47
CA THR A 175 -8.40 11.95 8.03
C THR A 175 -9.89 11.88 8.31
N LYS A 176 -10.62 11.14 7.48
CA LYS A 176 -12.02 10.83 7.79
C LYS A 176 -12.14 9.58 8.64
N SER A 177 -12.96 8.65 8.24
CA SER A 177 -13.20 7.43 8.99
C SER A 177 -12.22 6.34 8.59
N ASN A 178 -11.45 5.87 9.55
CA ASN A 178 -10.67 4.64 9.43
C ASN A 178 -11.18 3.68 10.49
N PHE A 179 -11.51 2.48 10.07
CA PHE A 179 -11.89 1.48 11.03
C PHE A 179 -11.43 0.09 10.60
N MET A 180 -11.16 -0.75 11.58
CA MET A 180 -10.85 -2.16 11.39
C MET A 180 -11.58 -2.97 12.45
N ALA A 181 -12.09 -4.12 12.04
CA ALA A 181 -12.58 -5.16 12.94
C ALA A 181 -12.00 -6.50 12.50
N THR A 182 -11.41 -7.22 13.44
CA THR A 182 -10.80 -8.54 13.22
C THR A 182 -11.31 -9.49 14.28
N GLY A 183 -12.04 -10.52 13.87
CA GLY A 183 -12.46 -11.62 14.72
C GLY A 183 -11.55 -12.84 14.52
N ALA A 184 -11.25 -13.54 15.59
CA ALA A 184 -10.52 -14.80 15.52
C ALA A 184 -11.11 -15.81 16.50
N ALA A 185 -10.97 -17.09 16.15
CA ALA A 185 -11.35 -18.21 17.00
C ALA A 185 -10.27 -19.28 16.96
N GLN A 186 -10.12 -20.00 18.06
CA GLN A 186 -9.21 -21.15 18.15
C GLN A 186 -9.85 -22.30 18.93
N LYS A 187 -9.44 -23.50 18.57
CA LYS A 187 -9.80 -24.72 19.29
C LYS A 187 -8.56 -25.58 19.55
N TRP A 188 -8.40 -25.97 20.79
CA TRP A 188 -7.41 -26.94 21.21
C TRP A 188 -8.07 -28.32 21.28
N PHE A 189 -7.36 -29.31 20.81
CA PHE A 189 -7.77 -30.71 20.85
C PHE A 189 -7.02 -31.44 21.94
N ASP A 190 -7.56 -32.54 22.42
CA ASP A 190 -6.93 -33.39 23.46
C ASP A 190 -5.56 -33.91 23.02
N SER A 191 -5.31 -34.00 21.72
CA SER A 191 -4.03 -34.36 21.14
C SER A 191 -2.95 -33.27 21.24
N GLY A 192 -3.24 -32.13 21.85
CA GLY A 192 -2.35 -30.95 21.87
C GLY A 192 -2.35 -30.14 20.61
N ALA A 193 -3.07 -30.54 19.56
CA ALA A 193 -3.18 -29.79 18.33
C ALA A 193 -4.07 -28.54 18.49
N ARG A 194 -3.74 -27.47 17.76
CA ARG A 194 -4.53 -26.24 17.70
C ARG A 194 -4.98 -25.97 16.25
N LEU A 195 -6.25 -25.62 16.09
CA LEU A 195 -6.80 -25.06 14.88
C LEU A 195 -7.30 -23.65 15.18
N GLY A 196 -6.83 -22.68 14.42
CA GLY A 196 -7.22 -21.29 14.53
C GLY A 196 -7.72 -20.73 13.21
N ALA A 197 -8.65 -19.78 13.27
CA ALA A 197 -9.14 -19.03 12.11
C ALA A 197 -9.28 -17.55 12.45
N LEU A 198 -8.98 -16.68 11.49
CA LEU A 198 -9.06 -15.25 11.64
C LEU A 198 -9.69 -14.64 10.38
N TYR A 199 -10.59 -13.68 10.60
CA TYR A 199 -11.09 -12.79 9.55
C TYR A 199 -11.03 -11.35 10.01
N GLY A 200 -10.41 -10.51 9.18
CA GLY A 200 -10.32 -9.06 9.39
C GLY A 200 -10.87 -8.29 8.21
N TYR A 201 -11.60 -7.21 8.53
CA TYR A 201 -12.03 -6.20 7.57
C TYR A 201 -11.51 -4.83 8.00
N SER A 202 -11.01 -4.06 7.03
CA SER A 202 -10.54 -2.69 7.26
C SER A 202 -11.06 -1.76 6.18
N HIS A 203 -11.55 -0.60 6.62
CA HIS A 203 -11.94 0.51 5.77
C HIS A 203 -11.15 1.75 6.13
N ARG A 204 -10.55 2.40 5.13
CA ARG A 204 -9.81 3.64 5.29
C ARG A 204 -10.28 4.68 4.28
N ASN A 205 -10.53 5.88 4.77
CA ASN A 205 -10.91 7.03 3.94
C ASN A 205 -10.02 8.23 4.33
N VAL A 206 -9.23 8.69 3.38
CA VAL A 206 -8.39 9.89 3.50
C VAL A 206 -8.84 10.85 2.41
N GLU A 207 -9.16 12.07 2.77
CA GLU A 207 -9.57 13.10 1.82
C GLU A 207 -8.39 13.97 1.37
N GLN A 208 -8.64 14.76 0.35
CA GLN A 208 -7.67 15.69 -0.22
C GLN A 208 -7.64 17.03 0.53
N ASN A 209 -8.63 17.30 1.37
CA ASN A 209 -8.80 18.56 2.09
C ASN A 209 -7.92 18.64 3.32
N TYR A 210 -6.60 18.79 3.16
CA TYR A 210 -5.74 19.06 4.29
C TYR A 210 -5.14 20.47 4.24
N LYS A 211 -4.92 21.04 5.40
CA LYS A 211 -4.20 22.30 5.53
C LYS A 211 -2.73 22.00 5.77
N VAL A 212 -1.88 22.53 4.92
CA VAL A 212 -0.44 22.52 5.17
C VAL A 212 -0.13 23.61 6.21
N GLY A 213 0.67 23.28 7.19
CA GLY A 213 0.98 24.17 8.30
C GLY A 213 1.48 25.55 7.84
N GLY A 214 1.00 26.61 8.48
CA GLY A 214 1.41 28.00 8.27
C GLY A 214 0.75 28.74 7.12
N GLY A 215 -0.06 28.09 6.29
CA GLY A 215 -0.73 28.75 5.16
C GLY A 215 -2.11 28.21 4.89
N GLY A 216 -3.03 29.07 4.45
CA GLY A 216 -4.38 28.69 4.05
C GLY A 216 -4.48 28.05 2.67
N GLN A 217 -3.37 27.58 2.08
CA GLN A 217 -3.41 26.95 0.77
C GLN A 217 -4.06 25.57 0.85
N ARG A 218 -5.19 25.44 0.18
CA ARG A 218 -5.76 24.14 -0.16
C ARG A 218 -5.01 23.60 -1.37
N ILE A 219 -4.43 22.42 -1.24
CA ILE A 219 -3.98 21.69 -2.41
C ILE A 219 -5.23 21.00 -2.96
N GLY A 220 -5.74 21.49 -4.05
CA GLY A 220 -6.86 20.89 -4.74
C GLY A 220 -7.77 21.90 -5.40
N ASN A 221 -8.31 21.54 -6.50
CA ASN A 221 -9.28 22.20 -7.35
C ASN A 221 -8.83 23.56 -7.87
N PHE A 222 -8.36 23.54 -9.07
CA PHE A 222 -8.57 24.69 -9.94
C PHE A 222 -10.09 24.77 -10.11
N GLY A 223 -10.79 25.58 -9.37
CA GLY A 223 -12.26 25.60 -9.33
C GLY A 223 -12.88 25.90 -10.69
N GLU A 224 -14.21 25.96 -10.73
CA GLU A 224 -14.99 26.34 -11.92
C GLU A 224 -14.43 27.61 -12.59
N GLU A 225 -14.02 28.60 -11.80
CA GLU A 225 -13.40 29.83 -12.26
C GLU A 225 -12.15 29.60 -13.14
N TYR A 226 -11.33 28.61 -12.81
CA TYR A 226 -10.16 28.27 -13.63
C TYR A 226 -10.56 27.56 -14.93
N LEU A 227 -11.54 26.68 -14.88
CA LEU A 227 -12.08 26.03 -16.07
C LEU A 227 -12.73 27.04 -17.01
N ASP A 228 -13.48 27.99 -16.46
CA ASP A 228 -14.09 29.07 -17.21
C ASP A 228 -13.03 29.95 -17.88
N HIS A 229 -11.98 30.31 -17.15
CA HIS A 229 -10.85 31.04 -17.72
C HIS A 229 -10.16 30.25 -18.85
N LYS A 230 -9.94 28.96 -18.68
CA LYS A 230 -9.36 28.11 -19.73
C LYS A 230 -10.30 27.92 -20.91
N LYS A 231 -11.60 27.87 -20.69
CA LYS A 231 -12.61 27.89 -21.77
C LYS A 231 -12.55 29.18 -22.53
N GLN A 232 -12.47 30.30 -21.83
CA GLN A 232 -12.33 31.61 -22.44
C GLN A 232 -11.07 31.71 -23.32
N GLU A 233 -9.89 31.33 -22.77
CA GLU A 233 -8.64 31.28 -23.57
C GLU A 233 -8.77 30.43 -24.84
N TYR A 234 -9.46 29.28 -24.73
CA TYR A 234 -9.67 28.38 -25.86
C TYR A 234 -10.54 29.03 -26.94
N PHE A 235 -11.64 29.69 -26.57
CA PHE A 235 -12.51 30.37 -27.53
C PHE A 235 -11.83 31.59 -28.13
N GLU A 236 -11.11 32.37 -27.36
CA GLU A 236 -10.33 33.51 -27.82
C GLU A 236 -9.20 33.09 -28.78
N SER A 237 -8.55 31.96 -28.53
CA SER A 237 -7.54 31.38 -29.45
C SER A 237 -8.16 30.93 -30.78
N ASN A 238 -9.45 30.63 -30.79
CA ASN A 238 -10.24 30.28 -31.94
C ASN A 238 -10.97 31.50 -32.55
N LEU A 239 -10.41 32.70 -32.36
CA LEU A 239 -10.85 33.95 -33.02
C LEU A 239 -12.24 34.43 -32.55
N LEU A 240 -12.70 34.00 -31.42
CA LEU A 240 -13.95 34.48 -30.82
C LEU A 240 -13.65 35.40 -29.64
N LYS A 241 -14.60 36.26 -29.29
CA LYS A 241 -14.67 37.05 -28.07
C LYS A 241 -16.05 36.92 -27.45
N PHE A 242 -16.14 37.00 -26.15
CA PHE A 242 -17.43 36.97 -25.46
C PHE A 242 -18.05 38.38 -25.46
N ASP A 243 -19.24 38.50 -25.99
CA ASP A 243 -20.03 39.71 -25.97
C ASP A 243 -20.97 39.72 -24.78
N GLN A 244 -20.66 40.51 -23.77
CA GLN A 244 -21.45 40.59 -22.53
C GLN A 244 -22.87 41.15 -22.79
N GLY A 245 -23.03 42.05 -23.78
CA GLY A 245 -24.31 42.64 -24.11
C GLY A 245 -25.28 41.65 -24.76
N GLN A 246 -24.74 40.72 -25.56
CA GLN A 246 -25.51 39.67 -26.22
C GLN A 246 -25.47 38.31 -25.47
N ASN A 247 -24.65 38.26 -24.44
CA ASN A 247 -24.40 37.03 -23.65
C ASN A 247 -24.03 35.81 -24.51
N ARG A 248 -23.18 36.03 -25.52
CA ARG A 248 -22.74 34.97 -26.46
C ARG A 248 -21.36 35.22 -27.05
N TRP A 249 -20.76 34.16 -27.57
CA TRP A 249 -19.52 34.22 -28.32
C TRP A 249 -19.75 34.76 -29.71
N VAL A 250 -18.94 35.75 -30.12
CA VAL A 250 -19.01 36.43 -31.42
C VAL A 250 -17.63 36.48 -32.05
N ARG A 251 -17.57 36.75 -33.36
CA ARG A 251 -16.31 36.89 -34.07
C ARG A 251 -15.46 38.03 -33.50
N ASP A 252 -14.18 37.74 -33.24
CA ASP A 252 -13.21 38.77 -32.85
C ASP A 252 -12.47 39.32 -34.08
N PHE A 253 -12.92 40.47 -34.57
CA PHE A 253 -12.29 41.16 -35.70
C PHE A 253 -10.99 41.88 -35.34
N SER A 254 -10.61 41.96 -34.08
CA SER A 254 -9.34 42.56 -33.65
C SER A 254 -8.12 41.68 -33.98
N LYS A 255 -8.29 40.38 -34.09
CA LYS A 255 -7.24 39.46 -34.49
C LYS A 255 -6.88 39.61 -35.96
N ARG A 256 -5.61 39.95 -36.22
CA ARG A 256 -5.13 40.23 -37.59
C ARG A 256 -3.93 39.39 -37.96
N ASN A 257 -3.83 39.05 -39.25
CA ASN A 257 -2.66 38.36 -39.78
C ASN A 257 -1.50 39.35 -40.06
N ALA A 258 -0.36 38.84 -40.54
CA ALA A 258 0.82 39.64 -40.87
C ALA A 258 0.58 40.71 -41.95
N ALA A 259 -0.44 40.55 -42.76
CA ALA A 259 -0.87 41.54 -43.79
C ALA A 259 -1.89 42.56 -43.24
N GLY A 260 -2.16 42.57 -41.92
CA GLY A 260 -3.09 43.50 -41.29
C GLY A 260 -4.57 43.19 -41.53
N LYS A 261 -4.92 42.09 -42.22
CA LYS A 261 -6.30 41.69 -42.48
C LYS A 261 -6.83 40.85 -41.33
N SER A 262 -8.11 41.01 -41.03
CA SER A 262 -8.77 40.14 -40.06
C SER A 262 -8.74 38.69 -40.55
N TYR A 263 -8.51 37.74 -39.61
CA TYR A 263 -8.61 36.33 -39.93
C TYR A 263 -10.02 35.94 -40.39
N TRP A 264 -11.03 36.70 -40.00
CA TRP A 264 -12.42 36.50 -40.45
C TRP A 264 -12.68 36.97 -41.90
N ASP A 265 -11.72 37.62 -42.54
CA ASP A 265 -11.83 38.03 -43.95
C ASP A 265 -11.40 36.92 -44.93
N TYR A 266 -10.98 35.77 -44.44
CA TYR A 266 -10.57 34.61 -45.26
C TYR A 266 -11.75 33.78 -45.77
N PRO A 267 -11.55 32.96 -46.81
CA PRO A 267 -12.63 32.19 -47.41
C PRO A 267 -13.41 31.30 -46.45
N PHE A 268 -12.77 30.76 -45.42
CA PHE A 268 -13.46 29.92 -44.46
C PHE A 268 -14.48 30.72 -43.63
N SER A 269 -14.23 32.00 -43.37
CA SER A 269 -15.10 32.86 -42.58
C SER A 269 -16.40 33.19 -43.30
N LYS A 270 -16.44 33.11 -44.67
CA LYS A 270 -17.68 33.32 -45.44
C LYS A 270 -18.77 32.33 -45.05
N LYS A 271 -18.41 31.10 -44.67
CA LYS A 271 -19.35 30.10 -44.17
C LYS A 271 -20.04 30.57 -42.88
N TYR A 272 -19.35 31.33 -42.05
CA TYR A 272 -19.81 31.80 -40.75
C TYR A 272 -20.18 33.28 -40.72
N ASN A 273 -20.48 33.88 -41.88
CA ASN A 273 -20.94 35.26 -41.94
C ASN A 273 -22.35 35.42 -41.35
N ASP A 274 -23.18 34.41 -41.49
CA ASP A 274 -24.47 34.33 -40.85
C ASP A 274 -24.29 34.06 -39.35
N PRO A 275 -24.83 34.90 -38.43
CA PRO A 275 -24.71 34.69 -37.00
C PRO A 275 -25.31 33.39 -36.50
N GLU A 276 -26.38 32.89 -37.12
CA GLU A 276 -27.02 31.63 -36.74
C GLU A 276 -26.16 30.43 -37.15
N VAL A 277 -25.54 30.49 -38.34
CA VAL A 277 -24.61 29.47 -38.81
C VAL A 277 -23.35 29.45 -37.93
N LEU A 278 -22.81 30.65 -37.61
CA LEU A 278 -21.68 30.77 -36.71
C LEU A 278 -21.97 30.11 -35.36
N GLN A 279 -23.11 30.41 -34.76
CA GLN A 279 -23.48 29.87 -33.44
C GLN A 279 -23.68 28.36 -33.51
N ARG A 280 -24.48 27.87 -34.45
CA ARG A 280 -24.85 26.47 -34.56
C ARG A 280 -23.71 25.54 -34.96
N GLU A 281 -22.88 25.96 -35.91
CA GLU A 281 -21.86 25.06 -36.47
C GLU A 281 -20.47 25.29 -35.86
N TYR A 282 -20.07 26.51 -35.64
CA TYR A 282 -18.71 26.82 -35.20
C TYR A 282 -18.61 26.86 -33.66
N VAL A 283 -19.46 27.63 -33.01
CA VAL A 283 -19.42 27.76 -31.55
C VAL A 283 -19.81 26.45 -30.87
N ASP A 284 -20.86 25.79 -31.39
CA ASP A 284 -21.28 24.49 -30.83
C ASP A 284 -20.22 23.39 -31.03
N ASP A 285 -19.50 23.40 -32.17
CA ASP A 285 -18.38 22.49 -32.38
C ASP A 285 -17.21 22.77 -31.43
N LEU A 286 -16.91 24.05 -31.17
CA LEU A 286 -15.92 24.42 -30.15
C LEU A 286 -16.36 24.04 -28.75
N GLU A 287 -17.63 24.24 -28.41
CA GLU A 287 -18.15 23.84 -27.10
C GLU A 287 -18.10 22.32 -26.91
N ARG A 288 -18.46 21.56 -27.92
CA ARG A 288 -18.32 20.10 -27.89
C ARG A 288 -16.86 19.69 -27.77
N GLY A 289 -15.98 20.28 -28.61
CA GLY A 289 -14.54 20.00 -28.52
C GLY A 289 -13.94 20.36 -27.17
N TRP A 290 -14.37 21.48 -26.58
CA TRP A 290 -14.00 21.83 -25.20
C TRP A 290 -14.46 20.77 -24.21
N LYS A 291 -15.74 20.46 -24.20
CA LYS A 291 -16.36 19.53 -23.22
C LYS A 291 -15.81 18.12 -23.33
N GLU A 292 -15.63 17.61 -24.54
CA GLU A 292 -15.23 16.22 -24.76
C GLU A 292 -13.72 15.99 -24.69
N ASN A 293 -12.92 16.97 -25.13
CA ASN A 293 -11.49 16.77 -25.30
C ASN A 293 -10.61 17.65 -24.40
N LEU A 294 -11.01 18.88 -24.11
CA LEU A 294 -10.14 19.85 -23.43
C LEU A 294 -10.49 20.05 -21.96
N ALA A 295 -11.75 20.27 -21.63
CA ALA A 295 -12.17 20.45 -20.24
C ALA A 295 -11.71 19.31 -19.32
N PRO A 296 -11.78 18.02 -19.72
CA PRO A 296 -11.26 16.94 -18.93
C PRO A 296 -9.75 16.99 -18.65
N GLN A 297 -8.99 17.73 -19.48
CA GLN A 297 -7.55 17.91 -19.24
C GLN A 297 -7.27 18.89 -18.09
N TRP A 298 -8.20 19.82 -17.87
CA TRP A 298 -8.06 20.88 -16.88
C TRP A 298 -8.92 20.66 -15.64
N ASP A 299 -9.94 19.82 -15.72
CA ASP A 299 -10.72 19.36 -14.56
C ASP A 299 -9.93 18.31 -13.80
N LEU A 300 -9.09 18.78 -12.92
CA LEU A 300 -8.18 17.92 -12.13
C LEU A 300 -8.85 17.28 -10.92
N THR A 301 -10.09 17.65 -10.61
CA THR A 301 -10.72 17.24 -9.36
C THR A 301 -11.05 15.77 -9.24
N PRO A 302 -11.73 15.13 -10.19
CA PRO A 302 -12.01 13.69 -10.09
C PRO A 302 -10.91 12.81 -10.66
N ILE A 303 -10.04 13.36 -11.51
CA ILE A 303 -9.07 12.60 -12.30
C ILE A 303 -7.62 12.92 -11.96
N ASP A 304 -7.37 13.85 -11.02
CA ASP A 304 -6.01 14.15 -10.59
C ASP A 304 -5.39 12.93 -9.94
N PRO A 305 -4.42 12.30 -10.62
CA PRO A 305 -3.78 11.10 -10.10
C PRO A 305 -2.78 11.43 -8.97
N THR A 306 -2.44 12.70 -8.77
CA THR A 306 -1.67 13.19 -7.62
C THR A 306 -2.57 13.42 -6.41
N SER A 307 -3.89 13.32 -6.59
CA SER A 307 -4.86 13.43 -5.51
C SER A 307 -4.48 12.53 -4.34
N LEU A 308 -4.43 13.11 -3.16
CA LEU A 308 -4.17 12.39 -1.92
C LEU A 308 -5.43 11.69 -1.37
N GLN A 309 -6.57 11.89 -2.03
CA GLN A 309 -7.80 11.21 -1.66
C GLN A 309 -7.65 9.70 -1.88
N GLN A 310 -7.77 8.94 -0.80
CA GLN A 310 -7.67 7.50 -0.83
C GLN A 310 -8.88 6.88 -0.14
N ARG A 311 -9.45 5.86 -0.77
CA ARG A 311 -10.48 5.02 -0.19
C ARG A 311 -10.11 3.57 -0.38
N SER A 312 -9.87 2.88 0.72
CA SER A 312 -9.38 1.51 0.74
C SER A 312 -10.34 0.60 1.50
N ASN A 313 -10.58 -0.58 0.93
CA ASN A 313 -11.22 -1.71 1.61
C ASN A 313 -10.29 -2.90 1.53
N SER A 314 -10.04 -3.53 2.66
CA SER A 314 -9.08 -4.62 2.78
C SER A 314 -9.65 -5.76 3.60
N HIS A 315 -9.28 -6.99 3.24
CA HIS A 315 -9.65 -8.19 3.97
C HIS A 315 -8.40 -9.02 4.24
N LEU A 316 -8.39 -9.63 5.41
CA LEU A 316 -7.38 -10.60 5.84
C LEU A 316 -8.10 -11.85 6.32
N VAL A 317 -7.76 -12.99 5.74
CA VAL A 317 -8.23 -14.31 6.17
C VAL A 317 -7.02 -15.17 6.50
N LYS A 318 -7.03 -15.82 7.64
CA LYS A 318 -6.01 -16.80 8.01
C LYS A 318 -6.64 -18.05 8.58
N VAL A 319 -5.98 -19.20 8.33
CA VAL A 319 -6.23 -20.47 8.99
C VAL A 319 -4.88 -21.00 9.47
N GLU A 320 -4.79 -21.28 10.74
CA GLU A 320 -3.58 -21.74 11.40
C GLU A 320 -3.84 -23.12 12.01
N TYR A 321 -2.98 -24.08 11.72
CA TYR A 321 -2.96 -25.38 12.38
C TYR A 321 -1.56 -25.62 12.95
N GLU A 322 -1.49 -26.07 14.17
CA GLU A 322 -0.23 -26.48 14.78
C GLU A 322 -0.41 -27.67 15.72
N ASN A 323 0.61 -28.49 15.78
CA ASN A 323 0.81 -29.53 16.81
C ASN A 323 2.30 -29.56 17.15
N ASP A 324 2.74 -30.57 17.91
CA ASP A 324 4.12 -30.67 18.38
C ASP A 324 5.17 -30.61 17.28
N ASN A 325 4.85 -31.14 16.09
CA ASN A 325 5.79 -31.28 14.98
C ASN A 325 5.44 -30.45 13.75
N ASN A 326 4.18 -30.07 13.60
CA ASN A 326 3.68 -29.44 12.37
C ASN A 326 3.09 -28.08 12.65
N LYS A 327 3.34 -27.17 11.73
CA LYS A 327 2.67 -25.89 11.67
C LYS A 327 2.28 -25.58 10.23
N LEU A 328 1.01 -25.23 10.02
CA LEU A 328 0.47 -24.81 8.74
C LEU A 328 -0.24 -23.47 8.90
N ASP A 329 0.19 -22.49 8.13
CA ASP A 329 -0.44 -21.18 8.04
C ASP A 329 -0.94 -20.95 6.60
N LEU A 330 -2.23 -20.79 6.42
CA LEU A 330 -2.86 -20.40 5.15
C LEU A 330 -3.36 -18.97 5.26
N GLN A 331 -3.08 -18.17 4.25
CA GLN A 331 -3.45 -16.75 4.24
C GLN A 331 -3.99 -16.31 2.90
N LEU A 332 -5.07 -15.53 2.96
CA LEU A 332 -5.57 -14.69 1.87
C LEU A 332 -5.62 -13.24 2.34
N ARG A 333 -4.99 -12.36 1.58
CA ARG A 333 -5.03 -10.92 1.80
C ARG A 333 -5.48 -10.21 0.53
N THR A 334 -6.49 -9.36 0.66
CA THR A 334 -6.97 -8.53 -0.44
C THR A 334 -6.98 -7.07 -0.05
N MET A 335 -6.68 -6.20 -1.00
CA MET A 335 -6.78 -4.76 -0.84
C MET A 335 -7.29 -4.13 -2.13
N ASN A 336 -8.34 -3.36 -2.02
CA ASN A 336 -8.85 -2.50 -3.08
C ASN A 336 -8.69 -1.05 -2.63
N ASN A 337 -7.79 -0.33 -3.27
CA ASN A 337 -7.52 1.07 -2.95
C ASN A 337 -7.82 1.95 -4.18
N ARG A 338 -8.61 2.98 -3.97
CA ARG A 338 -8.83 4.05 -4.94
C ARG A 338 -8.05 5.28 -4.51
N ILE A 339 -7.14 5.73 -5.36
CA ILE A 339 -6.28 6.88 -5.14
C ILE A 339 -6.58 7.90 -6.24
N GLY A 340 -7.33 8.97 -5.90
CA GLY A 340 -7.92 9.82 -6.92
C GLY A 340 -8.80 9.03 -7.87
N SER A 341 -8.53 9.08 -9.17
CA SER A 341 -9.21 8.29 -10.20
C SER A 341 -8.67 6.87 -10.35
N ARG A 342 -7.46 6.61 -9.88
CA ARG A 342 -6.75 5.35 -10.05
C ARG A 342 -7.25 4.27 -9.09
N LYS A 343 -7.38 3.03 -9.58
CA LYS A 343 -7.67 1.86 -8.75
C LYS A 343 -6.44 0.99 -8.63
N VAL A 344 -6.11 0.59 -7.42
CA VAL A 344 -5.06 -0.38 -7.08
C VAL A 344 -5.72 -1.56 -6.41
N GLU A 345 -5.61 -2.73 -7.03
CA GLU A 345 -6.14 -3.99 -6.52
C GLU A 345 -4.95 -4.93 -6.23
N ASN A 346 -4.92 -5.51 -5.05
CA ASN A 346 -3.92 -6.48 -4.66
C ASN A 346 -4.57 -7.69 -4.01
N ARG A 347 -4.13 -8.89 -4.41
CA ARG A 347 -4.56 -10.17 -3.84
C ARG A 347 -3.33 -11.03 -3.62
N ASN A 348 -3.18 -11.54 -2.41
CA ASN A 348 -2.04 -12.37 -2.04
C ASN A 348 -2.56 -13.64 -1.39
N TYR A 349 -2.11 -14.76 -1.91
CA TYR A 349 -2.34 -16.09 -1.41
C TYR A 349 -1.01 -16.63 -0.90
N GLN A 350 -1.02 -17.20 0.30
CA GLN A 350 0.19 -17.72 0.90
C GLN A 350 -0.13 -18.98 1.70
N ALA A 351 0.76 -19.95 1.60
CA ALA A 351 0.79 -21.13 2.44
C ALA A 351 2.20 -21.31 3.00
N ASN A 352 2.30 -21.48 4.30
CA ASN A 352 3.55 -21.77 4.99
C ASN A 352 3.37 -23.05 5.81
N TYR A 353 4.22 -24.03 5.55
CA TYR A 353 4.21 -25.30 6.25
C TYR A 353 5.58 -25.58 6.86
N ASN A 354 5.60 -25.88 8.14
CA ASN A 354 6.81 -26.27 8.86
C ASN A 354 6.61 -27.64 9.47
N LEU A 355 7.60 -28.51 9.30
CA LEU A 355 7.67 -29.82 9.91
C LEU A 355 9.00 -29.94 10.66
N ASN A 356 8.96 -30.24 11.94
CA ASN A 356 10.15 -30.47 12.76
C ASN A 356 10.09 -31.83 13.41
N ILE A 357 11.01 -32.73 13.07
CA ILE A 357 11.15 -34.06 13.61
C ILE A 357 12.62 -34.35 13.94
N GLY A 358 12.95 -34.28 15.20
CA GLY A 358 14.32 -34.54 15.67
C GLY A 358 15.36 -33.59 15.11
N ASP A 359 16.58 -34.06 14.92
CA ASP A 359 17.73 -33.25 14.51
C ASP A 359 17.90 -33.15 12.97
N TYR A 360 17.18 -33.97 12.19
CA TYR A 360 17.39 -34.11 10.75
C TYR A 360 16.26 -33.58 9.87
N VAL A 361 15.09 -33.36 10.43
CA VAL A 361 13.94 -32.84 9.67
C VAL A 361 13.50 -31.53 10.32
N ASP A 362 13.87 -30.43 9.70
CA ASP A 362 13.41 -29.09 10.02
C ASP A 362 13.04 -28.45 8.66
N LEU A 363 11.94 -29.02 8.10
CA LEU A 363 11.44 -28.67 6.77
C LEU A 363 10.60 -27.41 6.85
N ASN A 364 10.88 -26.48 5.96
CA ASN A 364 10.06 -25.28 5.72
C ASN A 364 9.64 -25.24 4.27
N VAL A 365 8.35 -25.08 4.01
CA VAL A 365 7.76 -24.92 2.68
C VAL A 365 6.94 -23.65 2.66
N LEU A 366 7.33 -22.71 1.82
CA LEU A 366 6.61 -21.45 1.60
C LEU A 366 6.16 -21.37 0.15
N ALA A 367 4.86 -21.27 -0.08
CA ALA A 367 4.28 -21.04 -1.40
C ALA A 367 3.49 -19.73 -1.37
N ALA A 368 3.66 -18.89 -2.40
CA ALA A 368 2.92 -17.65 -2.49
C ALA A 368 2.55 -17.31 -3.95
N HIS A 369 1.36 -16.73 -4.11
CA HIS A 369 0.86 -16.20 -5.36
C HIS A 369 0.32 -14.80 -5.15
N ASN A 370 0.96 -13.80 -5.78
CA ASN A 370 0.60 -12.39 -5.65
C ASN A 370 0.06 -11.88 -6.98
N LEU A 371 -1.09 -11.22 -6.93
CA LEU A 371 -1.74 -10.55 -8.05
C LEU A 371 -1.91 -9.08 -7.72
N GLY A 372 -1.25 -8.22 -8.50
CA GLY A 372 -1.41 -6.78 -8.41
C GLY A 372 -1.99 -6.22 -9.71
N LYS A 373 -2.95 -5.31 -9.60
CA LYS A 373 -3.50 -4.58 -10.74
C LYS A 373 -3.56 -3.11 -10.41
N GLN A 374 -3.24 -2.30 -11.41
CA GLN A 374 -3.38 -0.87 -11.34
C GLN A 374 -4.11 -0.39 -12.59
N LYS A 375 -5.23 0.31 -12.38
CA LYS A 375 -6.12 0.76 -13.45
C LYS A 375 -6.20 2.28 -13.44
N TYR A 376 -5.97 2.87 -14.60
CA TYR A 376 -6.19 4.26 -14.89
C TYR A 376 -7.40 4.35 -15.82
N PRO A 377 -8.50 4.99 -15.41
CA PRO A 377 -9.68 5.11 -16.25
C PRO A 377 -9.43 6.02 -17.45
N LYS A 378 -10.35 5.96 -18.42
CA LYS A 378 -10.37 6.88 -19.56
C LYS A 378 -10.35 8.33 -19.06
N ASN A 379 -9.63 9.19 -19.76
CA ASN A 379 -9.43 10.61 -19.45
C ASN A 379 -8.68 10.88 -18.14
N SER A 380 -8.05 9.87 -17.54
CA SER A 380 -7.14 10.13 -16.42
C SER A 380 -5.88 10.80 -16.92
N ARG A 381 -5.43 11.83 -16.19
CA ARG A 381 -4.20 12.53 -16.49
C ARG A 381 -3.00 11.68 -16.09
N PHE A 382 -2.10 11.47 -17.04
CA PHE A 382 -0.85 10.76 -16.79
C PHE A 382 0.32 11.63 -17.25
N SER A 383 1.22 11.97 -16.33
CA SER A 383 2.51 12.66 -16.57
C SER A 383 2.46 13.98 -17.36
N GLY A 384 1.33 14.65 -17.44
CA GLY A 384 1.23 15.96 -18.11
C GLY A 384 1.41 15.96 -19.63
N TRP A 385 1.45 14.80 -20.28
CA TRP A 385 1.63 14.64 -21.74
C TRP A 385 0.34 14.38 -22.51
N GLY A 386 -0.79 14.44 -21.83
CA GLY A 386 -2.10 14.23 -22.44
C GLY A 386 -2.99 13.28 -21.63
N LEU A 387 -4.19 13.07 -22.14
CA LEU A 387 -5.15 12.15 -21.56
C LEU A 387 -4.84 10.72 -22.01
N LEU A 388 -4.95 9.80 -21.08
CA LEU A 388 -4.93 8.38 -21.39
C LEU A 388 -6.36 7.93 -21.67
N ASP A 389 -6.54 7.13 -22.71
CA ASP A 389 -7.81 6.48 -22.95
C ASP A 389 -8.13 5.48 -21.85
N TYR A 390 -7.22 4.57 -21.61
CA TYR A 390 -7.27 3.58 -20.54
C TYR A 390 -5.90 2.93 -20.40
N LEU A 391 -5.53 2.63 -19.17
CA LEU A 391 -4.32 1.88 -18.91
C LEU A 391 -4.54 0.91 -17.75
N GLU A 392 -4.24 -0.35 -17.98
CA GLU A 392 -4.15 -1.36 -16.93
C GLU A 392 -2.74 -1.94 -16.89
N THR A 393 -2.15 -2.00 -15.72
CA THR A 393 -0.93 -2.75 -15.45
C THR A 393 -1.24 -3.91 -14.52
N LYS A 394 -0.68 -5.07 -14.81
CA LYS A 394 -0.79 -6.29 -13.99
C LYS A 394 0.59 -6.74 -13.56
N ASN A 395 0.70 -7.16 -12.32
CA ASN A 395 1.85 -7.84 -11.77
C ASN A 395 1.39 -9.20 -11.22
N THR A 396 2.09 -10.26 -11.61
CA THR A 396 1.87 -11.60 -11.07
C THR A 396 3.20 -12.14 -10.59
N ALA A 397 3.28 -12.53 -9.32
CA ALA A 397 4.46 -13.14 -8.75
C ALA A 397 4.12 -14.48 -8.11
N ASN A 398 4.92 -15.49 -8.42
CA ASN A 398 4.84 -16.83 -7.83
C ASN A 398 6.14 -17.14 -7.11
N LEU A 399 6.02 -17.65 -5.92
CA LEU A 399 7.14 -18.08 -5.08
C LEU A 399 6.88 -19.50 -4.60
N LEU A 400 7.89 -20.32 -4.68
CA LEU A 400 7.98 -21.59 -3.98
C LEU A 400 9.37 -21.68 -3.35
N ASP A 401 9.43 -21.83 -2.04
CA ASP A 401 10.65 -22.04 -1.27
C ASP A 401 10.50 -23.31 -0.45
N ILE A 402 11.46 -24.20 -0.59
CA ILE A 402 11.52 -25.46 0.16
C ILE A 402 12.92 -25.59 0.73
N ASN A 403 13.05 -25.65 2.02
CA ASN A 403 14.34 -25.87 2.66
C ASN A 403 14.22 -26.81 3.84
N ASN A 404 15.30 -27.55 4.11
CA ASN A 404 15.42 -28.39 5.27
C ASN A 404 16.74 -28.10 5.98
N SER A 405 16.69 -27.98 7.30
CA SER A 405 17.87 -27.76 8.13
C SER A 405 18.22 -29.02 8.90
N PHE A 406 19.50 -29.33 8.97
CA PHE A 406 20.08 -30.46 9.65
C PHE A 406 20.93 -29.98 10.80
N SER A 407 20.91 -30.67 11.93
CA SER A 407 21.78 -30.43 13.07
C SER A 407 22.60 -31.68 13.35
N PHE A 408 23.92 -31.56 13.31
CA PHE A 408 24.86 -32.63 13.57
C PHE A 408 25.71 -32.28 14.78
N LYS A 409 25.77 -33.20 15.76
CA LYS A 409 26.71 -33.08 16.86
C LYS A 409 28.02 -33.75 16.50
N LEU A 410 29.06 -32.94 16.33
CA LEU A 410 30.41 -33.42 16.05
C LEU A 410 31.20 -33.67 17.35
N PRO A 411 32.29 -34.48 17.29
CA PRO A 411 33.21 -34.56 18.41
C PRO A 411 33.68 -33.20 18.89
N GLN A 412 34.14 -33.08 20.12
CA GLN A 412 34.66 -31.84 20.73
C GLN A 412 33.59 -30.76 21.01
N LYS A 413 32.33 -31.13 21.28
CA LYS A 413 31.22 -30.22 21.58
C LYS A 413 30.93 -29.22 20.49
N THR A 414 31.21 -29.55 19.22
CA THR A 414 30.93 -28.71 18.06
C THR A 414 29.60 -29.11 17.45
N ASP A 415 28.72 -28.16 17.28
CA ASP A 415 27.45 -28.34 16.55
C ASP A 415 27.60 -27.82 15.13
N LEU A 416 27.33 -28.67 14.14
CA LEU A 416 27.23 -28.29 12.74
C LEU A 416 25.76 -28.20 12.36
N LYS A 417 25.36 -27.05 11.82
CA LYS A 417 24.04 -26.86 11.22
C LYS A 417 24.20 -26.64 9.72
N ALA A 418 23.48 -27.40 8.94
CA ALA A 418 23.47 -27.28 7.48
C ALA A 418 22.00 -27.09 7.00
N THR A 419 21.80 -26.22 6.04
CA THR A 419 20.50 -26.01 5.40
C THR A 419 20.65 -26.23 3.91
N VAL A 420 19.77 -27.07 3.34
CA VAL A 420 19.67 -27.31 1.91
C VAL A 420 18.28 -26.93 1.45
N GLY A 421 18.19 -26.22 0.36
CA GLY A 421 16.89 -25.75 -0.12
C GLY A 421 16.83 -25.50 -1.61
N PHE A 422 15.60 -25.33 -2.07
CA PHE A 422 15.26 -24.95 -3.43
C PHE A 422 14.34 -23.73 -3.37
N ASN A 423 14.67 -22.70 -4.17
CA ASN A 423 13.85 -21.51 -4.31
C ASN A 423 13.48 -21.31 -5.78
N PHE A 424 12.20 -21.14 -6.04
CA PHE A 424 11.66 -20.75 -7.34
C PHE A 424 10.90 -19.43 -7.20
N PHE A 425 11.29 -18.44 -7.98
CA PHE A 425 10.63 -17.15 -8.03
C PHE A 425 10.39 -16.73 -9.47
N LYS A 426 9.12 -16.45 -9.81
CA LYS A 426 8.73 -15.95 -11.12
C LYS A 426 7.88 -14.71 -10.97
N ASN A 427 8.31 -13.61 -11.60
CA ASN A 427 7.61 -12.34 -11.58
C ASN A 427 7.34 -11.87 -13.01
N GLN A 428 6.11 -11.45 -13.28
CA GLN A 428 5.66 -11.03 -14.60
C GLN A 428 4.92 -9.70 -14.51
N TYR A 429 5.18 -8.81 -15.45
CA TYR A 429 4.49 -7.55 -15.63
C TYR A 429 3.86 -7.51 -17.01
N SER A 430 2.63 -7.02 -17.08
CA SER A 430 1.94 -6.75 -18.34
C SER A 430 1.29 -5.38 -18.30
N LYS A 431 1.09 -4.79 -19.49
CA LYS A 431 0.48 -3.50 -19.67
C LYS A 431 -0.50 -3.57 -20.83
N ASN A 432 -1.76 -3.25 -20.57
CA ASN A 432 -2.81 -3.13 -21.57
C ASN A 432 -3.27 -1.69 -21.68
N ARG A 433 -3.35 -1.15 -22.89
CA ARG A 433 -3.83 0.21 -23.16
C ARG A 433 -5.34 0.27 -23.42
N PHE A 434 -5.93 -0.84 -23.83
CA PHE A 434 -7.36 -0.92 -24.14
C PHE A 434 -7.96 -2.04 -23.30
N PRO A 435 -9.18 -1.86 -22.75
CA PRO A 435 -9.88 -2.97 -22.13
C PRO A 435 -10.08 -4.08 -23.16
N GLU A 436 -9.82 -5.31 -22.79
CA GLU A 436 -10.34 -6.46 -23.52
C GLU A 436 -11.87 -6.38 -23.38
N GLU A 437 -12.57 -6.30 -24.51
CA GLU A 437 -14.04 -6.33 -24.60
C GLU A 437 -14.58 -7.65 -24.04
#